data_b5550c07a416d948faae3ab134c7524d
#
_entry.id   b5550c07a416d948faae3ab134c7524d
#
_cell.length_a   1.000
_cell.length_b   1.000
_cell.length_c   1.000
_cell.angle_alpha   90.00
_cell.angle_beta   90.00
_cell.angle_gamma   90.00
#
_symmetry.space_group_name_H-M   'P 1'
#
loop_
_entity.id
_entity.type
_entity.pdbx_description
1 polymer ?
#
loop_
_entity_poly.entity_id
_entity_poly.type
_entity_poly.pdbx_seq_one_letter_code
_entity_poly.pdbx_strand_id
1 'polypeptide(L)'
;MNIRNAQSENNPLKPTTSENAEFEVRSRSFFAFNTNCCIKAAIETDGVQSSSGQLLEKVLDDAVNLCFHYEKLWSHTREGSDIWRLNHAQGEAVPIDTETAKILQLSRHYREETAGLFDVSMAPVAELWNFRKGRVPSPGEVQLALKVARTGHPRIMEDHAQLPTAESRISLGGIAKGYIADRVVEALKSHRIHDALVNLGGNIVIMGRPFLAKIPQQQWNVGVRSPKHVLQRKEAEEQAAAIARSPHGTDPRALGNRKQPNEEPACILKLNDCSIVTSSIYERCFTDEHGNIHHHIVDPRTGRPSESDLASATVISKRSIDGDGFSTALLIMGSYWAKNYAEGHPDLEAVLITRDGRIETTSGIRKAIRAR
;
A
#
# COMPACT_ATOMS: atom_id res chain seq x y z
N MET A 1 -37.04 -50.76 40.31
CA MET A 1 -37.00 -50.41 38.85
C MET A 1 -36.12 -49.18 38.67
N ASN A 2 -34.86 -49.40 38.31
CA ASN A 2 -33.86 -48.35 38.15
C ASN A 2 -33.77 -47.95 36.68
N ILE A 3 -34.06 -46.70 36.35
CA ILE A 3 -33.81 -46.12 35.04
C ILE A 3 -32.57 -45.22 35.19
N ARG A 4 -31.44 -45.64 34.59
CA ARG A 4 -30.21 -44.83 34.48
C ARG A 4 -30.34 -43.88 33.31
N ASN A 5 -30.22 -42.59 33.56
CA ASN A 5 -30.04 -41.55 32.57
C ASN A 5 -28.62 -41.63 32.02
N ALA A 6 -28.50 -41.85 30.71
CA ALA A 6 -27.27 -41.65 29.97
C ALA A 6 -27.17 -40.18 29.56
N GLN A 7 -26.27 -39.41 30.17
CA GLN A 7 -25.86 -38.12 29.70
C GLN A 7 -24.87 -38.31 28.53
N SER A 8 -25.24 -37.83 27.34
CA SER A 8 -24.35 -37.70 26.20
C SER A 8 -23.44 -36.50 26.40
N GLU A 9 -22.18 -36.76 26.66
CA GLU A 9 -21.12 -35.74 26.64
C GLU A 9 -20.87 -35.31 25.21
N ASN A 10 -21.31 -34.09 24.87
CA ASN A 10 -20.87 -33.37 23.69
C ASN A 10 -19.43 -32.90 23.91
N ASN A 11 -18.48 -33.67 23.42
CA ASN A 11 -17.08 -33.29 23.37
C ASN A 11 -16.86 -32.41 22.12
N PRO A 12 -16.48 -31.12 22.22
CA PRO A 12 -16.16 -30.35 21.05
C PRO A 12 -14.89 -30.90 20.40
N LEU A 13 -14.99 -31.27 19.13
CA LEU A 13 -13.89 -31.69 18.29
C LEU A 13 -12.75 -30.65 18.35
N LYS A 14 -11.68 -31.03 19.07
CA LYS A 14 -10.40 -30.31 18.98
C LYS A 14 -9.90 -30.42 17.54
N PRO A 15 -9.42 -29.33 16.92
CA PRO A 15 -8.77 -29.45 15.63
C PRO A 15 -7.51 -30.32 15.80
N THR A 16 -7.47 -31.46 15.16
CA THR A 16 -6.30 -32.29 15.01
C THR A 16 -5.33 -31.62 14.06
N THR A 17 -4.40 -30.82 14.58
CA THR A 17 -3.21 -30.45 13.84
C THR A 17 -2.30 -31.67 13.78
N SER A 18 -2.12 -32.25 12.60
CA SER A 18 -1.12 -33.30 12.40
C SER A 18 0.27 -32.69 12.63
N GLU A 19 1.03 -33.24 13.57
CA GLU A 19 2.38 -32.76 13.94
C GLU A 19 3.42 -32.88 12.81
N ASN A 20 3.05 -33.44 11.63
CA ASN A 20 3.92 -33.72 10.49
C ASN A 20 3.39 -33.17 9.13
N ALA A 21 2.58 -32.13 9.13
CA ALA A 21 2.14 -31.56 7.86
C ALA A 21 3.32 -30.93 7.09
N GLU A 22 3.63 -31.47 5.93
CA GLU A 22 4.58 -30.85 5.00
C GLU A 22 3.88 -29.72 4.24
N PHE A 23 4.56 -28.57 4.11
CA PHE A 23 4.06 -27.40 3.37
C PHE A 23 4.90 -27.17 2.12
N GLU A 24 4.22 -27.00 1.01
CA GLU A 24 4.84 -26.52 -0.22
C GLU A 24 4.67 -25.02 -0.32
N VAL A 25 5.79 -24.30 -0.53
CA VAL A 25 5.83 -22.83 -0.61
C VAL A 25 6.23 -22.43 -2.01
N ARG A 26 5.47 -21.52 -2.63
CA ARG A 26 5.77 -20.93 -3.93
C ARG A 26 5.65 -19.41 -3.88
N SER A 27 6.26 -18.74 -4.85
CA SER A 27 6.16 -17.29 -4.99
C SER A 27 6.14 -16.86 -6.45
N ARG A 28 5.55 -15.69 -6.70
CA ARG A 28 5.62 -14.94 -7.95
C ARG A 28 6.13 -13.55 -7.66
N SER A 29 7.16 -13.15 -8.40
CA SER A 29 7.64 -11.76 -8.41
C SER A 29 7.37 -11.18 -9.79
N PHE A 30 6.80 -10.00 -9.85
CA PHE A 30 6.40 -9.34 -11.09
C PHE A 30 6.45 -7.81 -10.93
N PHE A 31 6.44 -7.10 -12.05
CA PHE A 31 6.39 -5.65 -12.07
C PHE A 31 5.01 -5.19 -12.51
N ALA A 32 4.30 -4.48 -11.66
CA ALA A 32 3.00 -3.86 -11.90
C ALA A 32 2.86 -2.59 -11.08
N PHE A 33 1.90 -1.70 -11.42
CA PHE A 33 1.64 -0.45 -10.69
C PHE A 33 2.90 0.43 -10.54
N ASN A 34 3.83 0.34 -11.50
CA ASN A 34 5.13 1.02 -11.49
C ASN A 34 6.01 0.65 -10.26
N THR A 35 5.92 -0.57 -9.78
CA THR A 35 6.68 -1.09 -8.64
C THR A 35 6.91 -2.61 -8.73
N ASN A 36 7.86 -3.13 -7.95
CA ASN A 36 8.06 -4.56 -7.79
C ASN A 36 7.00 -5.12 -6.83
N CYS A 37 6.35 -6.19 -7.25
CA CYS A 37 5.34 -6.91 -6.52
C CYS A 37 5.78 -8.35 -6.24
N CYS A 38 5.29 -8.94 -5.16
CA CYS A 38 5.53 -10.33 -4.82
C CYS A 38 4.30 -10.93 -4.13
N ILE A 39 3.88 -12.10 -4.59
CA ILE A 39 2.88 -12.93 -3.92
C ILE A 39 3.57 -14.24 -3.55
N LYS A 40 3.56 -14.59 -2.27
CA LYS A 40 4.12 -15.83 -1.75
C LYS A 40 3.06 -16.54 -0.91
N ALA A 41 2.89 -17.84 -1.12
CA ALA A 41 1.88 -18.62 -0.41
C ALA A 41 2.38 -20.02 -0.13
N ALA A 42 1.73 -20.67 0.86
CA ALA A 42 1.97 -22.05 1.22
C ALA A 42 0.67 -22.85 1.16
N ILE A 43 0.79 -24.12 0.78
CA ILE A 43 -0.30 -25.11 0.81
C ILE A 43 0.16 -26.35 1.56
N GLU A 44 -0.73 -26.95 2.33
CA GLU A 44 -0.47 -28.23 2.98
C GLU A 44 -0.46 -29.35 1.94
N THR A 45 0.52 -30.27 2.05
CA THR A 45 0.66 -31.41 1.13
C THR A 45 0.11 -32.68 1.74
N ASP A 46 -0.73 -33.38 0.99
CA ASP A 46 -1.30 -34.67 1.38
C ASP A 46 -0.33 -35.86 1.16
N GLY A 47 0.99 -35.60 1.16
CA GLY A 47 2.03 -36.63 0.89
C GLY A 47 2.17 -37.03 -0.59
N VAL A 48 1.29 -36.55 -1.47
CA VAL A 48 1.38 -36.70 -2.94
C VAL A 48 1.82 -35.38 -3.56
N GLN A 49 3.11 -35.20 -3.66
CA GLN A 49 3.79 -33.92 -4.03
C GLN A 49 3.32 -33.26 -5.33
N SER A 50 2.60 -33.91 -6.23
CA SER A 50 2.38 -33.35 -7.57
C SER A 50 1.11 -32.51 -7.73
N SER A 51 0.03 -32.79 -7.00
CA SER A 51 -1.25 -32.11 -7.23
C SER A 51 -1.38 -30.79 -6.45
N SER A 52 -0.93 -30.74 -5.21
CA SER A 52 -0.99 -29.53 -4.37
C SER A 52 -0.07 -28.44 -4.90
N GLY A 53 1.15 -28.80 -5.32
CA GLY A 53 2.10 -27.87 -5.91
C GLY A 53 1.62 -27.26 -7.24
N GLN A 54 1.04 -28.07 -8.12
CA GLN A 54 0.46 -27.59 -9.38
C GLN A 54 -0.74 -26.67 -9.14
N LEU A 55 -1.57 -26.97 -8.16
CA LEU A 55 -2.66 -26.09 -7.76
C LEU A 55 -2.13 -24.75 -7.27
N LEU A 56 -1.13 -24.75 -6.37
CA LEU A 56 -0.54 -23.53 -5.84
C LEU A 56 0.08 -22.65 -6.94
N GLU A 57 0.81 -23.26 -7.88
CA GLU A 57 1.35 -22.58 -9.06
C GLU A 57 0.25 -21.85 -9.85
N LYS A 58 -0.82 -22.59 -10.19
CA LYS A 58 -1.96 -22.03 -10.93
C LYS A 58 -2.63 -20.88 -10.16
N VAL A 59 -2.89 -21.05 -8.87
CA VAL A 59 -3.54 -20.01 -8.05
C VAL A 59 -2.68 -18.76 -7.96
N LEU A 60 -1.36 -18.90 -7.86
CA LEU A 60 -0.45 -17.75 -7.88
C LEU A 60 -0.42 -17.05 -9.24
N ASP A 61 -0.47 -17.81 -10.35
CA ASP A 61 -0.55 -17.23 -11.69
C ASP A 61 -1.87 -16.48 -11.89
N ASP A 62 -2.98 -17.04 -11.42
CA ASP A 62 -4.30 -16.38 -11.45
C ASP A 62 -4.30 -15.09 -10.59
N ALA A 63 -3.65 -15.09 -9.43
CA ALA A 63 -3.50 -13.91 -8.58
C ALA A 63 -2.65 -12.80 -9.26
N VAL A 64 -1.59 -13.16 -9.97
CA VAL A 64 -0.80 -12.22 -10.78
C VAL A 64 -1.63 -11.65 -11.93
N ASN A 65 -2.37 -12.51 -12.64
CA ASN A 65 -3.26 -12.09 -13.72
C ASN A 65 -4.35 -11.13 -13.24
N LEU A 66 -4.88 -11.34 -12.03
CA LEU A 66 -5.83 -10.43 -11.37
C LEU A 66 -5.18 -9.04 -11.15
N CYS A 67 -3.94 -8.97 -10.71
CA CYS A 67 -3.21 -7.71 -10.58
C CYS A 67 -3.08 -6.98 -11.92
N PHE A 68 -2.70 -7.68 -12.99
CA PHE A 68 -2.61 -7.09 -14.33
C PHE A 68 -3.96 -6.68 -14.91
N HIS A 69 -5.02 -7.41 -14.58
CA HIS A 69 -6.38 -7.03 -14.95
C HIS A 69 -6.75 -5.65 -14.39
N TYR A 70 -6.56 -5.44 -13.09
CA TYR A 70 -6.85 -4.15 -12.46
C TYR A 70 -5.90 -3.03 -12.91
N GLU A 71 -4.62 -3.32 -13.15
CA GLU A 71 -3.71 -2.33 -13.72
C GLU A 71 -4.19 -1.86 -15.10
N LYS A 72 -4.64 -2.80 -15.94
CA LYS A 72 -5.22 -2.48 -17.26
C LYS A 72 -6.50 -1.65 -17.12
N LEU A 73 -7.32 -1.94 -16.12
CA LEU A 73 -8.62 -1.31 -15.92
C LEU A 73 -8.47 0.13 -15.37
N TRP A 74 -7.49 0.37 -14.46
CA TRP A 74 -7.42 1.60 -13.67
C TRP A 74 -6.20 2.50 -13.92
N SER A 75 -5.34 2.15 -14.86
CA SER A 75 -4.20 3.01 -15.19
C SER A 75 -4.67 4.34 -15.79
N HIS A 76 -4.30 5.46 -15.19
CA HIS A 76 -4.59 6.80 -15.73
C HIS A 76 -3.73 7.15 -16.96
N THR A 77 -2.67 6.37 -17.25
CA THR A 77 -1.76 6.59 -18.37
C THR A 77 -1.97 5.63 -19.54
N ARG A 78 -2.69 4.52 -19.32
CA ARG A 78 -2.94 3.52 -20.36
C ARG A 78 -4.22 3.86 -21.12
N GLU A 79 -4.09 4.16 -22.39
CA GLU A 79 -5.21 4.41 -23.29
C GLU A 79 -6.24 3.26 -23.26
N GLY A 80 -7.52 3.63 -23.22
CA GLY A 80 -8.63 2.69 -23.17
C GLY A 80 -8.98 2.12 -21.80
N SER A 81 -8.21 2.39 -20.73
CA SER A 81 -8.63 2.08 -19.38
C SER A 81 -9.81 2.94 -18.93
N ASP A 82 -10.57 2.51 -17.92
CA ASP A 82 -11.71 3.28 -17.41
C ASP A 82 -11.26 4.67 -16.92
N ILE A 83 -10.18 4.73 -16.16
CA ILE A 83 -9.70 6.00 -15.60
C ILE A 83 -9.11 6.91 -16.70
N TRP A 84 -8.43 6.32 -17.69
CA TRP A 84 -7.94 7.10 -18.83
C TRP A 84 -9.12 7.69 -19.64
N ARG A 85 -10.14 6.86 -19.98
CA ARG A 85 -11.34 7.32 -20.70
C ARG A 85 -12.06 8.41 -19.92
N LEU A 86 -12.27 8.21 -18.62
CA LEU A 86 -12.91 9.19 -17.75
C LEU A 86 -12.14 10.52 -17.71
N ASN A 87 -10.82 10.46 -17.62
CA ASN A 87 -9.96 11.63 -17.62
C ASN A 87 -9.90 12.37 -18.98
N HIS A 88 -10.26 11.73 -20.10
CA HIS A 88 -10.22 12.30 -21.43
C HIS A 88 -11.61 12.57 -22.02
N ALA A 89 -12.66 12.34 -21.26
CA ALA A 89 -14.05 12.47 -21.70
C ALA A 89 -14.56 13.91 -21.79
N GLN A 90 -13.73 14.91 -21.51
CA GLN A 90 -14.10 16.34 -21.62
C GLN A 90 -15.36 16.72 -20.80
N GLY A 91 -15.62 16.03 -19.71
CA GLY A 91 -16.81 16.22 -18.88
C GLY A 91 -18.04 15.38 -19.30
N GLU A 92 -17.91 14.57 -20.34
CA GLU A 92 -18.96 13.62 -20.73
C GLU A 92 -18.96 12.37 -19.85
N ALA A 93 -20.14 11.72 -19.75
CA ALA A 93 -20.25 10.45 -19.05
C ALA A 93 -19.67 9.30 -19.90
N VAL A 94 -18.91 8.41 -19.28
CA VAL A 94 -18.33 7.24 -19.93
C VAL A 94 -18.74 5.96 -19.21
N PRO A 95 -18.97 4.85 -19.96
CA PRO A 95 -19.22 3.57 -19.35
C PRO A 95 -17.97 3.09 -18.57
N ILE A 96 -18.19 2.50 -17.41
CA ILE A 96 -17.13 1.97 -16.54
C ILE A 96 -17.47 0.56 -16.09
N ASP A 97 -16.45 -0.21 -15.75
CA ASP A 97 -16.62 -1.52 -15.13
C ASP A 97 -17.23 -1.38 -13.71
N THR A 98 -17.97 -2.41 -13.28
CA THR A 98 -18.57 -2.46 -11.94
C THR A 98 -17.53 -2.35 -10.83
N GLU A 99 -16.33 -2.90 -11.02
CA GLU A 99 -15.22 -2.79 -10.07
C GLU A 99 -14.67 -1.35 -10.03
N THR A 100 -14.70 -0.63 -11.16
CA THR A 100 -14.36 0.79 -11.22
C THR A 100 -15.38 1.63 -10.44
N ALA A 101 -16.68 1.33 -10.60
CA ALA A 101 -17.71 2.01 -9.81
C ALA A 101 -17.51 1.79 -8.30
N LYS A 102 -17.21 0.56 -7.87
CA LYS A 102 -16.96 0.23 -6.46
C LYS A 102 -15.77 0.99 -5.88
N ILE A 103 -14.62 1.00 -6.57
CA ILE A 103 -13.43 1.69 -6.04
C ILE A 103 -13.62 3.21 -6.02
N LEU A 104 -14.36 3.80 -6.94
CA LEU A 104 -14.72 5.21 -6.92
C LEU A 104 -15.66 5.54 -5.75
N GLN A 105 -16.63 4.67 -5.44
CA GLN A 105 -17.48 4.82 -4.24
C GLN A 105 -16.67 4.73 -2.95
N LEU A 106 -15.73 3.77 -2.86
CA LEU A 106 -14.82 3.63 -1.72
C LEU A 106 -13.89 4.85 -1.61
N SER A 107 -13.39 5.38 -2.74
CA SER A 107 -12.58 6.61 -2.76
C SER A 107 -13.35 7.80 -2.18
N ARG A 108 -14.65 7.93 -2.49
CA ARG A 108 -15.51 8.94 -1.89
C ARG A 108 -15.67 8.73 -0.39
N HIS A 109 -15.89 7.50 0.06
CA HIS A 109 -15.97 7.16 1.49
C HIS A 109 -14.71 7.60 2.24
N TYR A 110 -13.49 7.23 1.78
CA TYR A 110 -12.26 7.65 2.44
C TYR A 110 -12.02 9.15 2.38
N ARG A 111 -12.46 9.82 1.32
CA ARG A 111 -12.44 11.28 1.27
C ARG A 111 -13.31 11.90 2.36
N GLU A 112 -14.50 11.39 2.58
CA GLU A 112 -15.43 11.84 3.63
C GLU A 112 -14.85 11.56 5.03
N GLU A 113 -14.41 10.34 5.31
CA GLU A 113 -13.79 9.93 6.58
C GLU A 113 -12.54 10.76 6.93
N THR A 114 -11.73 11.12 5.96
CA THR A 114 -10.50 11.90 6.17
C THR A 114 -10.68 13.41 6.04
N ALA A 115 -11.92 13.90 5.98
CA ALA A 115 -12.23 15.32 5.76
C ALA A 115 -11.49 15.90 4.52
N GLY A 116 -11.36 15.10 3.46
CA GLY A 116 -10.75 15.50 2.20
C GLY A 116 -9.22 15.42 2.16
N LEU A 117 -8.55 14.91 3.20
CA LEU A 117 -7.09 14.72 3.19
C LEU A 117 -6.65 13.58 2.28
N PHE A 118 -7.49 12.57 2.08
CA PHE A 118 -7.41 11.63 0.98
C PHE A 118 -8.40 12.06 -0.12
N ASP A 119 -7.91 12.26 -1.35
CA ASP A 119 -8.79 12.66 -2.46
C ASP A 119 -8.19 12.23 -3.82
N VAL A 120 -8.90 11.36 -4.53
CA VAL A 120 -8.49 10.89 -5.88
C VAL A 120 -8.53 12.00 -6.93
N SER A 121 -9.27 13.08 -6.69
CA SER A 121 -9.39 14.25 -7.59
C SER A 121 -8.17 15.18 -7.55
N MET A 122 -7.20 14.90 -6.70
CA MET A 122 -5.95 15.67 -6.61
C MET A 122 -4.97 15.47 -7.78
N ALA A 123 -5.30 14.66 -8.78
CA ALA A 123 -4.45 14.40 -9.93
C ALA A 123 -3.97 15.66 -10.64
N PRO A 124 -4.80 16.69 -10.92
CA PRO A 124 -4.34 17.93 -11.57
C PRO A 124 -3.25 18.65 -10.78
N VAL A 125 -3.33 18.61 -9.45
CA VAL A 125 -2.32 19.22 -8.59
C VAL A 125 -1.04 18.38 -8.53
N ALA A 126 -1.18 17.06 -8.36
CA ALA A 126 -0.04 16.15 -8.27
C ALA A 126 0.80 16.14 -9.57
N GLU A 127 0.17 16.28 -10.74
CA GLU A 127 0.82 16.32 -12.05
C GLU A 127 1.67 17.58 -12.24
N LEU A 128 1.32 18.69 -11.61
CA LEU A 128 2.13 19.94 -11.68
C LEU A 128 3.51 19.75 -11.05
N TRP A 129 3.62 18.98 -9.98
CA TRP A 129 4.82 18.75 -9.18
C TRP A 129 5.80 17.77 -9.83
N ASN A 130 5.89 17.58 -11.05
CA ASN A 130 6.73 16.63 -11.77
C ASN A 130 7.99 16.17 -11.00
N PHE A 131 7.83 15.26 -10.04
CA PHE A 131 8.89 14.77 -9.14
C PHE A 131 10.04 14.07 -9.88
N ARG A 132 9.84 13.64 -11.13
CA ARG A 132 10.91 13.07 -11.97
C ARG A 132 11.82 14.14 -12.58
N LYS A 133 11.26 15.31 -12.88
CA LYS A 133 11.99 16.42 -13.51
C LYS A 133 12.38 17.53 -12.52
N GLY A 134 12.02 17.38 -11.25
CA GLY A 134 12.30 18.36 -10.21
C GLY A 134 11.61 19.72 -10.43
N ARG A 135 10.37 19.71 -10.97
CA ARG A 135 9.63 20.94 -11.22
C ARG A 135 8.88 21.42 -10.00
N VAL A 136 9.12 22.67 -9.60
CA VAL A 136 8.31 23.38 -8.61
C VAL A 136 7.31 24.28 -9.36
N PRO A 137 5.99 24.08 -9.21
CA PRO A 137 4.99 24.91 -9.87
C PRO A 137 4.86 26.28 -9.21
N SER A 138 4.43 27.29 -9.98
CA SER A 138 4.13 28.61 -9.46
C SER A 138 2.88 28.60 -8.55
N PRO A 139 2.75 29.54 -7.60
CA PRO A 139 1.56 29.63 -6.74
C PRO A 139 0.24 29.77 -7.53
N GLY A 140 0.27 30.46 -8.66
CA GLY A 140 -0.91 30.63 -9.53
C GLY A 140 -1.36 29.32 -10.17
N GLU A 141 -0.41 28.50 -10.68
CA GLU A 141 -0.71 27.17 -11.23
C GLU A 141 -1.31 26.26 -10.16
N VAL A 142 -0.75 26.27 -8.95
CA VAL A 142 -1.26 25.46 -7.82
C VAL A 142 -2.68 25.88 -7.46
N GLN A 143 -2.97 27.18 -7.36
CA GLN A 143 -4.31 27.65 -7.03
C GLN A 143 -5.35 27.26 -8.09
N LEU A 144 -5.00 27.38 -9.38
CA LEU A 144 -5.88 26.96 -10.47
C LEU A 144 -6.17 25.46 -10.43
N ALA A 145 -5.15 24.64 -10.29
CA ALA A 145 -5.31 23.19 -10.19
C ALA A 145 -6.09 22.75 -8.94
N LEU A 146 -5.89 23.43 -7.80
CA LEU A 146 -6.69 23.19 -6.59
C LEU A 146 -8.17 23.50 -6.79
N LYS A 147 -8.48 24.57 -7.50
CA LYS A 147 -9.88 24.93 -7.83
C LYS A 147 -10.53 23.80 -8.63
N VAL A 148 -9.83 23.26 -9.63
CA VAL A 148 -10.30 22.13 -10.43
C VAL A 148 -10.45 20.88 -9.56
N ALA A 149 -9.46 20.52 -8.74
CA ALA A 149 -9.47 19.34 -7.89
C ALA A 149 -10.63 19.36 -6.88
N ARG A 150 -10.85 20.49 -6.21
CA ARG A 150 -11.93 20.65 -5.20
C ARG A 150 -13.34 20.46 -5.73
N THR A 151 -13.55 20.68 -7.01
CA THR A 151 -14.85 20.47 -7.69
C THR A 151 -14.84 19.26 -8.62
N GLY A 152 -13.69 18.61 -8.78
CA GLY A 152 -13.43 17.56 -9.76
C GLY A 152 -13.89 16.16 -9.40
N HIS A 153 -14.77 16.01 -8.38
CA HIS A 153 -15.16 14.68 -7.88
C HIS A 153 -16.04 13.94 -8.89
N PRO A 154 -15.76 12.65 -9.14
CA PRO A 154 -16.52 11.87 -10.08
C PRO A 154 -17.98 11.68 -9.61
N ARG A 155 -18.93 11.92 -10.50
CA ARG A 155 -20.31 11.49 -10.35
C ARG A 155 -20.43 10.05 -10.84
N ILE A 156 -20.87 9.16 -9.97
CA ILE A 156 -20.99 7.74 -10.25
C ILE A 156 -22.46 7.42 -10.50
N MET A 157 -22.75 6.83 -11.63
CA MET A 157 -24.02 6.24 -12.05
C MET A 157 -23.82 4.72 -12.12
N GLU A 158 -24.87 3.95 -12.25
CA GLU A 158 -24.81 2.48 -12.14
C GLU A 158 -23.66 1.86 -12.95
N ASP A 159 -23.57 2.15 -14.23
CA ASP A 159 -22.59 1.63 -15.19
C ASP A 159 -21.76 2.73 -15.89
N HIS A 160 -21.89 3.98 -15.44
CA HIS A 160 -21.18 5.13 -15.97
C HIS A 160 -20.56 6.00 -14.87
N ALA A 161 -19.53 6.74 -15.21
CA ALA A 161 -19.01 7.84 -14.39
C ALA A 161 -18.78 9.08 -15.23
N GLN A 162 -18.80 10.24 -14.57
CA GLN A 162 -18.63 11.53 -15.20
C GLN A 162 -17.75 12.42 -14.32
N LEU A 163 -16.78 13.12 -14.90
CA LEU A 163 -16.07 14.22 -14.24
C LEU A 163 -16.79 15.54 -14.55
N PRO A 164 -16.80 16.51 -13.62
CA PRO A 164 -17.60 17.73 -13.76
C PRO A 164 -17.16 18.66 -14.89
N THR A 165 -15.87 18.68 -15.24
CA THR A 165 -15.31 19.58 -16.26
C THR A 165 -14.26 18.88 -17.12
N ALA A 166 -13.90 19.48 -18.25
CA ALA A 166 -12.87 18.99 -19.15
C ALA A 166 -11.47 18.96 -18.53
N GLU A 167 -11.21 19.78 -17.53
CA GLU A 167 -9.92 19.87 -16.82
C GLU A 167 -9.83 18.89 -15.65
N SER A 168 -10.98 18.39 -15.18
CA SER A 168 -11.01 17.44 -14.04
C SER A 168 -10.27 16.15 -14.38
N ARG A 169 -9.47 15.67 -13.46
CA ARG A 169 -8.70 14.41 -13.56
C ARG A 169 -8.73 13.71 -12.22
N ILE A 170 -8.71 12.37 -12.27
CA ILE A 170 -8.58 11.53 -11.08
C ILE A 170 -7.43 10.55 -11.23
N SER A 171 -6.91 10.11 -10.10
CA SER A 171 -5.92 9.02 -10.03
C SER A 171 -6.25 8.09 -8.88
N LEU A 172 -6.29 6.78 -9.15
CA LEU A 172 -6.49 5.75 -8.14
C LEU A 172 -5.17 5.28 -7.50
N GLY A 173 -4.03 5.91 -7.83
CA GLY A 173 -2.71 5.50 -7.35
C GLY A 173 -2.56 5.42 -5.83
N GLY A 174 -3.37 6.16 -5.07
CA GLY A 174 -3.37 6.18 -3.61
C GLY A 174 -4.29 5.15 -2.95
N ILE A 175 -5.06 4.34 -3.74
CA ILE A 175 -6.03 3.39 -3.15
C ILE A 175 -6.09 2.05 -3.90
N ALA A 176 -5.66 2.01 -5.16
CA ALA A 176 -5.83 0.83 -6.01
C ALA A 176 -5.10 -0.40 -5.47
N LYS A 177 -3.89 -0.24 -4.93
CA LYS A 177 -3.10 -1.37 -4.45
C LYS A 177 -3.73 -2.05 -3.24
N GLY A 178 -4.31 -1.27 -2.33
CA GLY A 178 -5.04 -1.80 -1.18
C GLY A 178 -6.25 -2.62 -1.61
N TYR A 179 -7.05 -2.08 -2.53
CA TYR A 179 -8.19 -2.80 -3.09
C TYR A 179 -7.76 -4.11 -3.77
N ILE A 180 -6.73 -4.05 -4.62
CA ILE A 180 -6.21 -5.21 -5.36
C ILE A 180 -5.66 -6.27 -4.40
N ALA A 181 -4.93 -5.86 -3.37
CA ALA A 181 -4.41 -6.78 -2.35
C ALA A 181 -5.55 -7.52 -1.64
N ASP A 182 -6.65 -6.84 -1.30
CA ASP A 182 -7.84 -7.48 -0.71
C ASP A 182 -8.48 -8.49 -1.68
N ARG A 183 -8.58 -8.18 -2.98
CA ARG A 183 -9.09 -9.11 -4.00
C ARG A 183 -8.18 -10.33 -4.17
N VAL A 184 -6.85 -10.14 -4.16
CA VAL A 184 -5.88 -11.24 -4.19
C VAL A 184 -6.05 -12.15 -2.96
N VAL A 185 -6.17 -11.57 -1.77
CA VAL A 185 -6.41 -12.32 -0.53
C VAL A 185 -7.70 -13.14 -0.60
N GLU A 186 -8.78 -12.58 -1.13
CA GLU A 186 -10.04 -13.30 -1.34
C GLU A 186 -9.88 -14.47 -2.32
N ALA A 187 -9.16 -14.26 -3.42
CA ALA A 187 -8.86 -15.31 -4.40
C ALA A 187 -8.02 -16.44 -3.77
N LEU A 188 -7.00 -16.12 -2.98
CA LEU A 188 -6.22 -17.13 -2.26
C LEU A 188 -7.08 -17.93 -1.28
N LYS A 189 -7.91 -17.25 -0.48
CA LYS A 189 -8.83 -17.90 0.49
C LYS A 189 -9.85 -18.81 -0.19
N SER A 190 -10.37 -18.44 -1.34
CA SER A 190 -11.33 -19.27 -2.09
C SER A 190 -10.73 -20.60 -2.55
N HIS A 191 -9.41 -20.68 -2.68
CA HIS A 191 -8.65 -21.90 -2.96
C HIS A 191 -8.07 -22.56 -1.71
N ARG A 192 -8.58 -22.21 -0.51
CA ARG A 192 -8.14 -22.74 0.79
C ARG A 192 -6.65 -22.48 1.10
N ILE A 193 -6.08 -21.45 0.54
CA ILE A 193 -4.74 -20.99 0.90
C ILE A 193 -4.88 -20.05 2.09
N HIS A 194 -4.28 -20.43 3.22
CA HIS A 194 -4.40 -19.71 4.48
C HIS A 194 -3.10 -19.02 4.91
N ASP A 195 -1.95 -19.52 4.46
CA ASP A 195 -0.64 -18.95 4.78
C ASP A 195 -0.07 -18.23 3.55
N ALA A 196 -0.07 -16.90 3.55
CA ALA A 196 0.38 -16.10 2.42
C ALA A 196 0.95 -14.74 2.81
N LEU A 197 1.77 -14.19 1.93
CA LEU A 197 2.25 -12.81 1.94
C LEU A 197 1.99 -12.20 0.57
N VAL A 198 1.22 -11.12 0.52
CA VAL A 198 1.00 -10.29 -0.66
C VAL A 198 1.73 -8.97 -0.44
N ASN A 199 2.63 -8.61 -1.34
CA ASN A 199 3.34 -7.33 -1.32
C ASN A 199 3.20 -6.64 -2.67
N LEU A 200 2.43 -5.58 -2.73
CA LEU A 200 2.21 -4.75 -3.92
C LEU A 200 2.92 -3.40 -3.73
N GLY A 201 4.26 -3.41 -3.85
CA GLY A 201 5.06 -2.18 -3.75
C GLY A 201 5.02 -1.52 -2.38
N GLY A 202 5.13 -2.31 -1.31
CA GLY A 202 5.11 -1.83 0.07
C GLY A 202 3.73 -1.81 0.72
N ASN A 203 2.66 -2.06 -0.04
CA ASN A 203 1.36 -2.44 0.50
C ASN A 203 1.42 -3.94 0.79
N ILE A 204 1.45 -4.32 2.06
CA ILE A 204 1.71 -5.69 2.51
C ILE A 204 0.47 -6.26 3.18
N VAL A 205 0.06 -7.47 2.77
CA VAL A 205 -0.92 -8.28 3.51
C VAL A 205 -0.27 -9.58 3.93
N ILE A 206 -0.42 -9.94 5.17
CA ILE A 206 0.01 -11.21 5.76
C ILE A 206 -1.20 -12.01 6.21
N MET A 207 -1.17 -13.30 5.91
CA MET A 207 -2.20 -14.27 6.26
C MET A 207 -1.56 -15.45 6.96
N GLY A 208 -2.26 -15.97 7.99
CA GLY A 208 -1.87 -17.18 8.69
C GLY A 208 -0.44 -17.14 9.25
N ARG A 209 0.31 -18.22 9.06
CA ARG A 209 1.62 -18.42 9.68
C ARG A 209 2.78 -18.03 8.76
N PRO A 210 3.90 -17.57 9.32
CA PRO A 210 5.14 -17.42 8.58
C PRO A 210 5.60 -18.77 7.97
N PHE A 211 6.12 -18.76 6.74
CA PHE A 211 6.48 -19.98 6.00
C PHE A 211 7.57 -20.85 6.68
N LEU A 212 8.34 -20.28 7.59
CA LEU A 212 9.38 -20.98 8.36
C LEU A 212 9.00 -21.06 9.85
N ALA A 213 7.70 -21.03 10.15
CA ALA A 213 7.22 -21.11 11.52
C ALA A 213 7.62 -22.47 12.14
N LYS A 214 8.31 -22.39 13.30
CA LYS A 214 8.72 -23.57 14.07
C LYS A 214 7.68 -24.00 15.09
N ILE A 215 6.76 -23.09 15.40
CA ILE A 215 5.67 -23.30 16.37
C ILE A 215 4.38 -22.71 15.77
N PRO A 216 3.21 -23.28 16.06
CA PRO A 216 1.92 -22.83 15.51
C PRO A 216 1.59 -21.35 15.81
N GLN A 217 2.05 -20.81 16.94
CA GLN A 217 1.77 -19.45 17.39
C GLN A 217 2.79 -18.41 16.90
N GLN A 218 3.72 -18.79 16.02
CA GLN A 218 4.73 -17.87 15.51
C GLN A 218 4.07 -16.78 14.67
N GLN A 219 4.41 -15.53 14.98
CA GLN A 219 3.94 -14.35 14.26
C GLN A 219 4.90 -13.94 13.16
N TRP A 220 4.38 -13.23 12.15
CA TRP A 220 5.18 -12.58 11.15
C TRP A 220 5.99 -11.43 11.77
N ASN A 221 7.24 -11.30 11.36
CA ASN A 221 8.07 -10.15 11.68
C ASN A 221 8.09 -9.22 10.48
N VAL A 222 7.47 -8.05 10.62
CA VAL A 222 7.39 -7.04 9.56
C VAL A 222 8.20 -5.81 9.97
N GLY A 223 9.24 -5.49 9.20
CA GLY A 223 10.08 -4.32 9.43
C GLY A 223 9.42 -3.05 8.88
N VAL A 224 9.29 -2.02 9.71
CA VAL A 224 8.93 -0.67 9.27
C VAL A 224 10.21 0.06 8.86
N ARG A 225 10.26 0.55 7.62
CA ARG A 225 11.46 1.16 7.04
C ARG A 225 11.89 2.43 7.80
N SER A 226 13.19 2.59 8.03
CA SER A 226 13.73 3.79 8.67
C SER A 226 13.86 4.96 7.68
N PRO A 227 13.26 6.13 7.96
CA PRO A 227 13.43 7.33 7.14
C PRO A 227 14.89 7.76 6.97
N LYS A 228 15.69 7.67 8.03
CA LYS A 228 17.10 8.09 8.04
C LYS A 228 17.92 7.32 7.00
N HIS A 229 17.78 6.01 6.96
CA HIS A 229 18.53 5.17 6.01
C HIS A 229 18.13 5.43 4.55
N VAL A 230 16.83 5.68 4.30
CA VAL A 230 16.36 5.98 2.93
C VAL A 230 16.87 7.34 2.46
N LEU A 231 16.83 8.37 3.30
CA LEU A 231 17.34 9.70 2.96
C LEU A 231 18.85 9.68 2.72
N GLN A 232 19.63 9.06 3.61
CA GLN A 232 21.08 8.91 3.44
C GLN A 232 21.46 8.17 2.14
N ARG A 233 20.70 7.12 1.78
CA ARG A 233 20.92 6.41 0.53
C ARG A 233 20.64 7.30 -0.69
N LYS A 234 19.56 8.07 -0.69
CA LYS A 234 19.25 9.00 -1.79
C LYS A 234 20.31 10.08 -1.94
N GLU A 235 20.76 10.67 -0.85
CA GLU A 235 21.87 11.63 -0.89
C GLU A 235 23.14 11.03 -1.48
N ALA A 236 23.46 9.78 -1.12
CA ALA A 236 24.61 9.07 -1.68
C ALA A 236 24.43 8.72 -3.18
N GLU A 237 23.22 8.34 -3.60
CA GLU A 237 22.88 8.07 -5.00
C GLU A 237 22.92 9.37 -5.85
N GLU A 238 22.43 10.48 -5.34
CA GLU A 238 22.47 11.79 -6.00
C GLU A 238 23.92 12.30 -6.13
N GLN A 239 24.75 12.15 -5.08
CA GLN A 239 26.17 12.47 -5.13
C GLN A 239 26.92 11.61 -6.14
N ALA A 240 26.65 10.31 -6.18
CA ALA A 240 27.25 9.39 -7.17
C ALA A 240 26.85 9.76 -8.61
N ALA A 241 25.58 10.11 -8.82
CA ALA A 241 25.08 10.55 -10.12
C ALA A 241 25.68 11.92 -10.54
N ALA A 242 25.90 12.82 -9.61
CA ALA A 242 26.56 14.10 -9.88
C ALA A 242 28.04 13.91 -10.28
N ILE A 243 28.76 13.01 -9.59
CA ILE A 243 30.14 12.64 -9.95
C ILE A 243 30.19 12.01 -11.34
N ALA A 244 29.26 11.11 -11.67
CA ALA A 244 29.20 10.44 -12.98
C ALA A 244 28.90 11.41 -14.17
N ARG A 245 28.25 12.53 -13.90
CA ARG A 245 27.98 13.60 -14.88
C ARG A 245 29.15 14.60 -15.04
N SER A 246 30.14 14.55 -14.16
CA SER A 246 31.32 15.41 -14.24
C SER A 246 32.20 15.03 -15.43
N PRO A 247 32.80 15.99 -16.18
CA PRO A 247 33.71 15.72 -17.31
C PRO A 247 34.93 14.87 -16.97
N HIS A 248 35.25 14.74 -15.69
CA HIS A 248 36.36 13.94 -15.16
C HIS A 248 35.86 12.77 -14.28
N GLY A 249 34.56 12.39 -14.40
CA GLY A 249 33.95 11.34 -13.60
C GLY A 249 34.53 9.97 -13.92
N THR A 250 34.98 9.26 -12.91
CA THR A 250 35.34 7.84 -13.00
C THR A 250 34.11 7.00 -13.30
N ASP A 251 34.24 5.95 -14.13
CA ASP A 251 33.17 4.98 -14.46
C ASP A 251 32.42 4.54 -13.18
N PRO A 252 31.10 4.72 -13.11
CA PRO A 252 30.28 4.29 -11.96
C PRO A 252 30.46 2.80 -11.64
N ARG A 253 30.88 1.97 -12.60
CA ARG A 253 31.20 0.55 -12.39
C ARG A 253 32.47 0.34 -11.57
N ALA A 254 33.38 1.32 -11.52
CA ALA A 254 34.60 1.28 -10.71
C ALA A 254 34.34 1.46 -9.21
N LEU A 255 33.15 1.93 -8.82
CA LEU A 255 32.73 2.09 -7.44
C LEU A 255 32.29 0.78 -6.76
N GLY A 256 32.62 -0.36 -7.37
CA GLY A 256 32.50 -1.72 -6.83
C GLY A 256 31.14 -2.00 -6.19
N ASN A 257 30.71 -3.27 -6.19
CA ASN A 257 29.58 -3.79 -5.43
C ASN A 257 29.66 -3.37 -3.95
N ARG A 258 29.37 -2.09 -3.64
CA ARG A 258 29.12 -1.70 -2.24
C ARG A 258 27.90 -2.49 -1.85
N LYS A 259 28.07 -3.48 -0.96
CA LYS A 259 26.97 -4.11 -0.23
C LYS A 259 26.03 -2.99 0.16
N GLN A 260 24.78 -3.07 -0.31
CA GLN A 260 23.74 -2.15 0.16
C GLN A 260 23.82 -2.18 1.68
N PRO A 261 23.92 -1.03 2.37
CA PRO A 261 23.93 -1.03 3.81
C PRO A 261 22.68 -1.80 4.23
N ASN A 262 22.84 -2.76 5.16
CA ASN A 262 21.70 -3.47 5.75
C ASN A 262 20.74 -2.38 6.24
N GLU A 263 19.65 -2.17 5.51
CA GLU A 263 18.63 -1.18 5.90
C GLU A 263 17.98 -1.69 7.18
N GLU A 264 18.52 -1.27 8.31
CA GLU A 264 17.91 -1.62 9.59
C GLU A 264 16.54 -0.98 9.69
N PRO A 265 15.48 -1.78 9.96
CA PRO A 265 14.15 -1.23 10.14
C PRO A 265 14.13 -0.31 11.37
N ALA A 266 13.28 0.73 11.32
CA ALA A 266 13.05 1.61 12.47
C ALA A 266 12.47 0.83 13.66
N CYS A 267 11.58 -0.11 13.37
CA CYS A 267 11.05 -1.07 14.34
C CYS A 267 10.59 -2.34 13.62
N ILE A 268 10.38 -3.40 14.39
CA ILE A 268 9.82 -4.68 13.90
C ILE A 268 8.48 -4.91 14.57
N LEU A 269 7.45 -5.14 13.75
CA LEU A 269 6.11 -5.49 14.18
C LEU A 269 5.94 -7.01 14.17
N LYS A 270 5.38 -7.56 15.23
CA LYS A 270 4.95 -8.96 15.32
C LYS A 270 3.45 -9.03 15.11
N LEU A 271 3.02 -9.52 13.97
CA LEU A 271 1.63 -9.44 13.52
C LEU A 271 1.17 -10.75 12.87
N ASN A 272 -0.16 -10.93 12.79
CA ASN A 272 -0.84 -11.97 12.03
C ASN A 272 -2.09 -11.38 11.36
N ASP A 273 -2.49 -11.96 10.25
CA ASP A 273 -3.79 -11.75 9.58
C ASP A 273 -4.20 -10.27 9.47
N CYS A 274 -3.31 -9.46 8.92
CA CYS A 274 -3.55 -8.03 8.75
C CYS A 274 -2.86 -7.47 7.52
N SER A 275 -3.23 -6.25 7.19
CA SER A 275 -2.56 -5.41 6.21
C SER A 275 -1.66 -4.39 6.90
N ILE A 276 -0.53 -4.08 6.29
CA ILE A 276 0.44 -3.08 6.71
C ILE A 276 0.76 -2.20 5.51
N VAL A 277 0.32 -0.95 5.55
CA VAL A 277 0.50 0.02 4.46
C VAL A 277 1.18 1.27 4.97
N THR A 278 2.21 1.71 4.27
CA THR A 278 2.99 2.88 4.65
C THR A 278 2.94 3.95 3.57
N SER A 279 2.51 5.16 3.94
CA SER A 279 2.79 6.39 3.20
C SER A 279 4.01 7.07 3.76
N SER A 280 4.88 7.60 2.88
CA SER A 280 6.14 8.21 3.30
C SER A 280 6.56 9.34 2.37
N ILE A 281 7.30 10.32 2.92
CA ILE A 281 7.78 11.48 2.15
C ILE A 281 9.02 11.16 1.30
N TYR A 282 9.69 10.05 1.52
CA TYR A 282 10.99 9.72 0.93
C TYR A 282 10.91 8.79 -0.29
N GLU A 283 9.75 8.31 -0.71
CA GLU A 283 9.63 7.42 -1.89
C GLU A 283 9.85 8.19 -3.20
N ARG A 284 9.17 9.31 -3.37
CA ARG A 284 9.29 10.18 -4.53
C ARG A 284 9.49 11.61 -4.04
N CYS A 285 10.73 12.08 -4.05
CA CYS A 285 11.09 13.43 -3.65
C CYS A 285 12.26 13.92 -4.49
N PHE A 286 12.44 15.24 -4.55
CA PHE A 286 13.60 15.91 -5.11
C PHE A 286 13.97 17.11 -4.24
N THR A 287 15.20 17.58 -4.37
CA THR A 287 15.69 18.79 -3.70
C THR A 287 15.77 19.89 -4.74
N ASP A 288 15.21 21.07 -4.46
CA ASP A 288 15.31 22.24 -5.35
C ASP A 288 16.68 22.95 -5.21
N GLU A 289 16.91 23.96 -6.03
CA GLU A 289 18.14 24.78 -6.03
C GLU A 289 18.40 25.54 -4.71
N HIS A 290 17.36 25.69 -3.89
CA HIS A 290 17.43 26.34 -2.57
C HIS A 290 17.61 25.35 -1.41
N GLY A 291 17.72 24.05 -1.71
CA GLY A 291 17.86 22.99 -0.72
C GLY A 291 16.54 22.52 -0.09
N ASN A 292 15.36 22.94 -0.60
CA ASN A 292 14.08 22.48 -0.10
C ASN A 292 13.74 21.10 -0.67
N ILE A 293 13.29 20.21 0.19
CA ILE A 293 12.85 18.86 -0.22
C ILE A 293 11.36 18.90 -0.56
N HIS A 294 11.03 18.56 -1.79
CA HIS A 294 9.66 18.41 -2.28
C HIS A 294 9.34 16.93 -2.47
N HIS A 295 8.22 16.46 -1.93
CA HIS A 295 7.78 15.06 -2.00
C HIS A 295 6.35 14.93 -2.52
N HIS A 296 6.00 13.74 -2.98
CA HIS A 296 4.75 13.45 -3.69
C HIS A 296 3.48 13.43 -2.84
N ILE A 297 3.60 13.51 -1.52
CA ILE A 297 2.44 13.60 -0.64
C ILE A 297 1.99 15.06 -0.60
N VAL A 298 0.99 15.38 -1.40
CA VAL A 298 0.45 16.73 -1.53
C VAL A 298 -0.71 16.93 -0.56
N ASP A 299 -0.68 18.03 0.20
CA ASP A 299 -1.78 18.43 1.08
C ASP A 299 -2.92 19.06 0.24
N PRO A 300 -4.14 18.48 0.23
CA PRO A 300 -5.27 19.01 -0.54
C PRO A 300 -5.72 20.41 -0.10
N ARG A 301 -5.36 20.83 1.09
CA ARG A 301 -5.69 22.18 1.61
C ARG A 301 -4.85 23.26 0.95
N THR A 302 -3.60 22.95 0.63
CA THR A 302 -2.62 23.92 0.12
C THR A 302 -2.18 23.66 -1.32
N GLY A 303 -2.31 22.40 -1.82
CA GLY A 303 -1.79 21.96 -3.11
C GLY A 303 -0.26 21.83 -3.14
N ARG A 304 0.39 21.89 -1.99
CA ARG A 304 1.84 21.76 -1.82
C ARG A 304 2.20 20.46 -1.13
N PRO A 305 3.44 19.97 -1.24
CA PRO A 305 3.93 18.90 -0.41
C PRO A 305 3.61 19.16 1.07
N SER A 306 3.16 18.13 1.79
CA SER A 306 2.78 18.24 3.19
C SER A 306 3.96 18.71 4.05
N GLU A 307 3.73 19.70 4.89
CA GLU A 307 4.70 20.22 5.86
C GLU A 307 4.52 19.62 7.26
N SER A 308 3.78 18.49 7.38
CA SER A 308 3.60 17.82 8.67
C SER A 308 4.94 17.37 9.26
N ASP A 309 4.97 17.13 10.55
CA ASP A 309 6.16 16.65 11.28
C ASP A 309 6.47 15.16 10.99
N LEU A 310 5.60 14.44 10.25
CA LEU A 310 5.78 13.04 9.94
C LEU A 310 6.67 12.82 8.71
N ALA A 311 7.56 11.83 8.80
CA ALA A 311 8.30 11.26 7.68
C ALA A 311 7.58 10.04 7.08
N SER A 312 6.88 9.26 7.91
CA SER A 312 6.04 8.15 7.46
C SER A 312 4.89 7.88 8.41
N ALA A 313 3.79 7.38 7.85
CA ALA A 313 2.65 6.84 8.57
C ALA A 313 2.36 5.43 8.06
N THR A 314 2.47 4.44 8.93
CA THR A 314 2.15 3.04 8.67
C THR A 314 0.84 2.72 9.34
N VAL A 315 -0.14 2.30 8.55
CA VAL A 315 -1.45 1.84 9.02
C VAL A 315 -1.46 0.31 9.06
N ILE A 316 -1.94 -0.24 10.17
CA ILE A 316 -2.23 -1.66 10.33
C ILE A 316 -3.74 -1.80 10.43
N SER A 317 -4.32 -2.63 9.57
CA SER A 317 -5.77 -2.78 9.43
C SER A 317 -6.12 -4.19 8.96
N LYS A 318 -7.40 -4.56 9.03
CA LYS A 318 -7.90 -5.85 8.52
C LYS A 318 -7.95 -5.88 6.99
N ARG A 319 -8.35 -4.77 6.37
CA ARG A 319 -8.42 -4.63 4.92
C ARG A 319 -7.29 -3.74 4.44
N SER A 320 -6.68 -4.14 3.34
CA SER A 320 -5.55 -3.39 2.78
C SER A 320 -5.98 -2.05 2.18
N ILE A 321 -7.21 -1.96 1.70
CA ILE A 321 -7.77 -0.70 1.21
C ILE A 321 -7.88 0.37 2.31
N ASP A 322 -8.15 -0.01 3.57
CA ASP A 322 -8.16 0.92 4.70
C ASP A 322 -6.76 1.52 4.90
N GLY A 323 -5.72 0.69 4.75
CA GLY A 323 -4.33 1.12 4.80
C GLY A 323 -4.01 2.20 3.76
N ASP A 324 -4.37 1.98 2.50
CA ASP A 324 -4.18 2.98 1.44
C ASP A 324 -5.04 4.25 1.69
N GLY A 325 -6.31 4.08 2.05
CA GLY A 325 -7.24 5.21 2.28
C GLY A 325 -6.84 6.13 3.42
N PHE A 326 -6.24 5.58 4.49
CA PHE A 326 -5.91 6.36 5.69
C PHE A 326 -4.45 6.76 5.79
N SER A 327 -3.47 5.97 5.31
CA SER A 327 -2.05 6.23 5.57
C SER A 327 -1.58 7.60 5.07
N THR A 328 -2.04 8.01 3.88
CA THR A 328 -1.70 9.34 3.31
C THR A 328 -2.35 10.47 4.13
N ALA A 329 -3.60 10.31 4.54
CA ALA A 329 -4.30 11.28 5.35
C ALA A 329 -3.63 11.44 6.73
N LEU A 330 -3.27 10.34 7.39
CA LEU A 330 -2.56 10.37 8.67
C LEU A 330 -1.21 11.08 8.56
N LEU A 331 -0.47 10.85 7.48
CA LEU A 331 0.79 11.55 7.24
C LEU A 331 0.57 13.07 7.13
N ILE A 332 -0.47 13.50 6.42
CA ILE A 332 -0.80 14.91 6.24
C ILE A 332 -1.29 15.55 7.55
N MET A 333 -2.00 14.81 8.40
CA MET A 333 -2.50 15.28 9.69
C MET A 333 -1.37 15.69 10.66
N GLY A 334 -0.21 15.05 10.58
CA GLY A 334 0.86 15.19 11.57
C GLY A 334 0.68 14.29 12.78
N SER A 335 1.74 14.09 13.57
CA SER A 335 1.83 13.02 14.59
C SER A 335 0.70 13.10 15.63
N TYR A 336 0.42 14.28 16.16
CA TYR A 336 -0.59 14.46 17.21
C TYR A 336 -2.01 14.10 16.72
N TRP A 337 -2.43 14.67 15.59
CA TRP A 337 -3.79 14.45 15.08
C TRP A 337 -3.95 13.06 14.48
N ALA A 338 -2.93 12.54 13.79
CA ALA A 338 -2.93 11.19 13.22
C ALA A 338 -3.10 10.12 14.31
N LYS A 339 -2.37 10.26 15.43
CA LYS A 339 -2.48 9.34 16.55
C LYS A 339 -3.86 9.37 17.17
N ASN A 340 -4.40 10.57 17.47
CA ASN A 340 -5.72 10.70 18.07
C ASN A 340 -6.83 10.16 17.13
N TYR A 341 -6.70 10.39 15.83
CA TYR A 341 -7.62 9.85 14.83
C TYR A 341 -7.60 8.32 14.83
N ALA A 342 -6.42 7.71 14.73
CA ALA A 342 -6.27 6.26 14.70
C ALA A 342 -6.69 5.60 16.03
N GLU A 343 -6.41 6.20 17.20
CA GLU A 343 -6.90 5.73 18.50
C GLU A 343 -8.42 5.75 18.60
N GLY A 344 -9.08 6.72 17.95
CA GLY A 344 -10.55 6.83 17.92
C GLY A 344 -11.21 5.91 16.88
N HIS A 345 -10.47 5.28 16.00
CA HIS A 345 -11.00 4.45 14.92
C HIS A 345 -10.84 2.96 15.25
N PRO A 346 -11.93 2.17 15.35
CA PRO A 346 -11.90 0.81 15.93
C PRO A 346 -11.09 -0.21 15.13
N ASP A 347 -10.88 0.03 13.84
CA ASP A 347 -10.22 -0.91 12.92
C ASP A 347 -8.83 -0.46 12.46
N LEU A 348 -8.29 0.61 13.06
CA LEU A 348 -6.98 1.16 12.69
C LEU A 348 -6.00 1.11 13.85
N GLU A 349 -4.80 0.64 13.55
CA GLU A 349 -3.62 0.87 14.36
C GLU A 349 -2.57 1.60 13.51
N ALA A 350 -1.71 2.39 14.15
CA ALA A 350 -0.73 3.17 13.43
C ALA A 350 0.66 3.15 14.08
N VAL A 351 1.69 3.15 13.22
CA VAL A 351 3.07 3.49 13.57
C VAL A 351 3.44 4.75 12.81
N LEU A 352 3.72 5.81 13.54
CA LEU A 352 4.04 7.14 13.01
C LEU A 352 5.52 7.43 13.28
N ILE A 353 6.27 7.79 12.26
CA ILE A 353 7.68 8.16 12.40
C ILE A 353 7.84 9.62 12.01
N THR A 354 8.29 10.42 12.93
CA THR A 354 8.52 11.86 12.72
C THR A 354 9.80 12.11 11.92
N ARG A 355 9.95 13.32 11.39
CA ARG A 355 11.16 13.71 10.62
C ARG A 355 12.44 13.69 11.46
N ASP A 356 12.34 13.93 12.76
CA ASP A 356 13.44 13.79 13.72
C ASP A 356 13.71 12.34 14.17
N GLY A 357 12.86 11.39 13.71
CA GLY A 357 13.05 9.95 13.92
C GLY A 357 12.39 9.40 15.18
N ARG A 358 11.52 10.16 15.86
CA ARG A 358 10.70 9.61 16.96
C ARG A 358 9.66 8.67 16.41
N ILE A 359 9.42 7.56 17.13
CA ILE A 359 8.40 6.56 16.79
C ILE A 359 7.25 6.72 17.77
N GLU A 360 6.08 7.02 17.25
CA GLU A 360 4.82 7.06 18.00
C GLU A 360 3.89 5.96 17.49
N THR A 361 3.08 5.40 18.39
CA THR A 361 2.17 4.30 18.07
C THR A 361 0.86 4.46 18.77
N THR A 362 -0.18 3.89 18.18
CA THR A 362 -1.44 3.66 18.87
C THR A 362 -1.29 2.61 19.97
N SER A 363 -2.23 2.60 20.91
CA SER A 363 -2.19 1.77 22.10
C SER A 363 -2.28 0.26 21.80
N GLY A 364 -3.10 -0.14 20.83
CA GLY A 364 -3.33 -1.55 20.50
C GLY A 364 -2.11 -2.23 19.89
N ILE A 365 -1.29 -1.50 19.12
CA ILE A 365 -0.08 -2.07 18.51
C ILE A 365 1.14 -2.08 19.42
N ARG A 366 1.11 -1.35 20.56
CA ARG A 366 2.28 -1.14 21.43
C ARG A 366 2.97 -2.43 21.89
N LYS A 367 2.19 -3.51 22.13
CA LYS A 367 2.73 -4.82 22.54
C LYS A 367 3.34 -5.62 21.37
N ALA A 368 2.99 -5.28 20.14
CA ALA A 368 3.48 -5.95 18.94
C ALA A 368 4.81 -5.39 18.45
N ILE A 369 5.24 -4.24 18.98
CA ILE A 369 6.48 -3.57 18.58
C ILE A 369 7.65 -4.09 19.39
N ARG A 370 8.71 -4.46 18.70
CA ARG A 370 10.07 -4.52 19.25
C ARG A 370 10.80 -3.24 18.81
N ALA A 371 10.95 -2.28 19.75
CA ALA A 371 11.98 -1.25 19.63
C ALA A 371 13.34 -1.93 19.81
N ARG A 372 14.33 -1.48 19.07
CA ARG A 372 15.75 -1.84 19.30
C ARG A 372 16.34 -1.03 20.42
#